data_67374815c9ee25eda2d7c0c89f4bca7f
#
_entry.id   67374815c9ee25eda2d7c0c89f4bca7f
#
_cell.length_a   1.000
_cell.length_b   1.000
_cell.length_c   1.000
_cell.angle_alpha   90.00
_cell.angle_beta   90.00
_cell.angle_gamma   90.00
#
_symmetry.space_group_name_H-M   'P 1'
#
loop_
_entity.id
_entity.type
_entity.pdbx_description
1 polymer ?
#
loop_
_entity_poly.entity_id
_entity_poly.type
_entity_poly.pdbx_seq_one_letter_code
_entity_poly.pdbx_strand_id
1 'polypeptide(L)'
;MYRSKDQTDKTEVTCIRNRADVIYDFKVSFFTMGQLPNFPWNFLERELENDSSSEIILDILKQTCLHPLCCKHPPSHEASGREPLDELYDALGEVLGVEEGTGCYKSYLLPCGEAVSLSESTAVISEGTTGLVTWEAALYLAEWALENIHLFTDRTVLELGSGVGLTGIAVCRSCSPSSYVFSDCHLSVLHRLRDNVQLNGLDNQNSPRVSVEHLDWEEVTEKQLREIGAATVIAADVVYDPDIIGCLVKLLSKILRCSANGSPPDVYISSTIRNPDTYSSFRHQLESSGIQHEVMTGPVTHVFFYNRQATIEMIKLYI
;
A
#
# COMPACT_ATOMS: atom_id res chain seq x y z
N MET A 1 19.16 46.57 32.83
CA MET A 1 19.54 45.47 33.71
C MET A 1 18.38 44.48 33.74
N TYR A 2 18.54 43.44 33.26
CA TYR A 2 18.51 41.95 33.38
C TYR A 2 18.00 41.30 32.12
N ARG A 3 18.94 40.65 31.42
CA ARG A 3 18.70 39.58 30.44
C ARG A 3 18.26 38.32 31.19
N SER A 4 17.24 37.65 30.75
CA SER A 4 17.14 36.18 30.96
C SER A 4 17.03 35.50 29.60
N LYS A 5 18.07 34.73 29.27
CA LYS A 5 18.09 33.73 28.21
C LYS A 5 17.38 32.49 28.76
N ASP A 6 16.26 32.11 28.16
CA ASP A 6 15.77 30.73 28.23
C ASP A 6 16.22 29.99 26.99
N GLN A 7 17.31 29.27 27.13
CA GLN A 7 17.69 28.18 26.25
C GLN A 7 16.86 26.96 26.66
N THR A 8 15.80 26.66 25.92
CA THR A 8 15.17 25.34 26.00
C THR A 8 16.03 24.37 25.20
N ASP A 9 16.78 23.59 25.95
CA ASP A 9 17.55 22.43 25.54
C ASP A 9 16.54 21.38 24.99
N LYS A 10 16.43 21.27 23.66
CA LYS A 10 15.77 20.16 23.01
C LYS A 10 16.73 18.99 23.03
N THR A 11 16.70 18.21 24.09
CA THR A 11 17.26 16.87 24.10
C THR A 11 16.49 16.00 23.10
N GLU A 12 17.03 15.86 21.90
CA GLU A 12 16.66 14.77 21.00
C GLU A 12 16.91 13.45 21.73
N VAL A 13 15.82 12.79 22.13
CA VAL A 13 15.86 11.41 22.56
C VAL A 13 16.16 10.58 21.32
N THR A 14 17.44 10.37 21.04
CA THR A 14 17.88 9.38 20.06
C THR A 14 17.49 8.01 20.60
N CYS A 15 16.36 7.50 20.14
CA CYS A 15 15.97 6.12 20.34
C CYS A 15 17.10 5.25 19.75
N ILE A 16 17.86 4.57 20.58
CA ILE A 16 18.93 3.66 20.15
C ILE A 16 18.22 2.47 19.50
N ARG A 17 18.12 2.50 18.16
CA ARG A 17 17.60 1.37 17.39
C ARG A 17 18.55 0.19 17.53
N ASN A 18 17.99 -0.98 17.77
CA ASN A 18 18.79 -2.20 17.85
C ASN A 18 19.14 -2.72 16.44
N ARG A 19 20.13 -3.63 16.34
CA ARG A 19 20.58 -4.21 15.06
C ARG A 19 19.46 -4.88 14.28
N ALA A 20 18.54 -5.58 14.95
CA ALA A 20 17.44 -6.28 14.32
C ALA A 20 16.43 -5.31 13.65
N ASP A 21 16.15 -4.18 14.30
CA ASP A 21 15.25 -3.15 13.74
C ASP A 21 15.83 -2.56 12.45
N VAL A 22 17.14 -2.34 12.41
CA VAL A 22 17.81 -1.76 11.24
C VAL A 22 17.89 -2.75 10.08
N ILE A 23 18.19 -4.03 10.35
CA ILE A 23 18.13 -5.09 9.33
C ILE A 23 16.71 -5.22 8.77
N TYR A 24 15.70 -5.09 9.63
CA TYR A 24 14.30 -5.08 9.20
C TYR A 24 13.99 -3.89 8.30
N ASP A 25 14.47 -2.68 8.62
CA ASP A 25 14.33 -1.49 7.77
C ASP A 25 15.00 -1.67 6.40
N PHE A 26 16.20 -2.29 6.34
CA PHE A 26 16.82 -2.68 5.07
C PHE A 26 15.94 -3.65 4.28
N LYS A 27 15.41 -4.67 4.93
CA LYS A 27 14.51 -5.66 4.34
C LYS A 27 13.27 -4.99 3.74
N VAL A 28 12.57 -4.15 4.51
CA VAL A 28 11.38 -3.44 4.06
C VAL A 28 11.70 -2.53 2.88
N SER A 29 12.77 -1.70 2.99
CA SER A 29 13.18 -0.78 1.93
C SER A 29 13.53 -1.52 0.64
N PHE A 30 14.19 -2.69 0.73
CA PHE A 30 14.54 -3.51 -0.41
C PHE A 30 13.28 -4.07 -1.10
N PHE A 31 12.40 -4.74 -0.37
CA PHE A 31 11.21 -5.38 -0.94
C PHE A 31 10.17 -4.40 -1.49
N THR A 32 10.14 -3.17 -0.96
CA THR A 32 9.27 -2.10 -1.47
C THR A 32 9.93 -1.27 -2.57
N MET A 33 11.14 -1.64 -3.03
CA MET A 33 11.91 -0.88 -4.00
C MET A 33 12.09 0.59 -3.57
N GLY A 34 12.41 0.79 -2.28
CA GLY A 34 12.63 2.11 -1.71
C GLY A 34 13.77 2.84 -2.41
N GLN A 35 13.70 4.19 -2.44
CA GLN A 35 14.80 4.99 -2.97
C GLN A 35 16.07 4.79 -2.12
N LEU A 36 17.24 4.67 -2.74
CA LEU A 36 18.53 4.43 -2.07
C LEU A 36 18.81 5.37 -0.88
N PRO A 37 18.50 6.69 -0.94
CA PRO A 37 18.74 7.59 0.20
C PRO A 37 17.91 7.24 1.45
N ASN A 38 16.84 6.48 1.31
CA ASN A 38 15.95 6.11 2.41
C ASN A 38 16.39 4.85 3.17
N PHE A 39 17.42 4.15 2.66
CA PHE A 39 18.00 3.03 3.38
C PHE A 39 18.82 3.50 4.59
N PRO A 40 18.94 2.71 5.66
CA PRO A 40 19.64 3.10 6.89
C PRO A 40 21.17 3.01 6.78
N TRP A 41 21.77 3.65 5.74
CA TRP A 41 23.20 3.61 5.44
C TRP A 41 24.08 4.07 6.60
N ASN A 42 23.68 5.14 7.31
CA ASN A 42 24.45 5.68 8.44
C ASN A 42 24.65 4.66 9.58
N PHE A 43 23.74 3.70 9.71
CA PHE A 43 23.91 2.61 10.65
C PHE A 43 24.93 1.61 10.12
N LEU A 44 24.80 1.22 8.84
CA LEU A 44 25.72 0.27 8.22
C LEU A 44 27.16 0.79 8.26
N GLU A 45 27.39 2.06 7.95
CA GLU A 45 28.71 2.70 8.03
C GLU A 45 29.32 2.57 9.41
N ARG A 46 28.57 2.85 10.48
CA ARG A 46 29.04 2.73 11.88
C ARG A 46 29.35 1.29 12.27
N GLU A 47 28.57 0.34 11.82
CA GLU A 47 28.81 -1.08 12.12
C GLU A 47 30.02 -1.62 11.34
N LEU A 48 30.26 -1.13 10.12
CA LEU A 48 31.44 -1.46 9.31
C LEU A 48 32.76 -0.97 9.95
N GLU A 49 32.73 0.11 10.73
CA GLU A 49 33.88 0.62 11.48
C GLU A 49 34.23 -0.27 12.69
N ASN A 50 33.31 -1.14 13.17
CA ASN A 50 33.45 -1.91 14.39
C ASN A 50 33.85 -3.40 14.18
N ASP A 51 34.54 -3.75 13.09
CA ASP A 51 35.12 -5.09 12.80
C ASP A 51 34.13 -6.29 12.70
N SER A 52 32.80 -6.04 12.74
CA SER A 52 31.75 -7.04 12.54
C SER A 52 31.16 -6.99 11.13
N SER A 53 31.89 -6.43 10.18
CA SER A 53 31.38 -5.95 8.90
C SER A 53 30.81 -7.02 7.98
N SER A 54 31.44 -8.19 7.91
CA SER A 54 31.00 -9.25 7.00
C SER A 54 29.71 -9.93 7.46
N GLU A 55 29.54 -10.13 8.75
CA GLU A 55 28.33 -10.77 9.29
C GLU A 55 27.08 -9.93 9.10
N ILE A 56 27.15 -8.61 9.32
CA ILE A 56 25.98 -7.74 9.17
C ILE A 56 25.57 -7.60 7.69
N ILE A 57 26.54 -7.52 6.79
CA ILE A 57 26.27 -7.52 5.36
C ILE A 57 25.59 -8.81 4.93
N LEU A 58 26.10 -9.94 5.42
CA LEU A 58 25.52 -11.25 5.11
C LEU A 58 24.10 -11.39 5.68
N ASP A 59 23.84 -10.89 6.90
CA ASP A 59 22.50 -10.86 7.50
C ASP A 59 21.54 -9.99 6.66
N ILE A 60 21.97 -8.82 6.20
CA ILE A 60 21.18 -7.96 5.32
C ILE A 60 20.88 -8.68 4.00
N LEU A 61 21.88 -9.30 3.37
CA LEU A 61 21.69 -10.03 2.11
C LEU A 61 20.74 -11.22 2.28
N LYS A 62 20.87 -12.01 3.36
CA LYS A 62 19.95 -13.11 3.66
C LYS A 62 18.50 -12.64 3.86
N GLN A 63 18.33 -11.45 4.40
CA GLN A 63 17.00 -10.85 4.60
C GLN A 63 16.48 -10.09 3.36
N THR A 64 17.31 -9.85 2.35
CA THR A 64 16.98 -9.10 1.14
C THR A 64 17.16 -9.95 -0.13
N CYS A 65 18.29 -9.84 -0.81
CA CYS A 65 18.54 -10.48 -2.10
C CYS A 65 18.43 -12.02 -2.07
N LEU A 66 18.85 -12.65 -0.97
CA LEU A 66 18.80 -14.11 -0.80
C LEU A 66 17.51 -14.61 -0.13
N HIS A 67 16.57 -13.71 0.18
CA HIS A 67 15.30 -14.09 0.79
C HIS A 67 14.41 -14.87 -0.21
N PRO A 68 13.64 -15.89 0.22
CA PRO A 68 12.78 -16.71 -0.66
C PRO A 68 11.80 -15.92 -1.51
N LEU A 69 11.37 -14.71 -1.08
CA LEU A 69 10.51 -13.83 -1.88
C LEU A 69 11.23 -13.21 -3.09
N CYS A 70 12.56 -13.12 -3.07
CA CYS A 70 13.36 -12.54 -4.13
C CYS A 70 13.80 -13.60 -5.16
N CYS A 71 14.05 -14.83 -4.69
CA CYS A 71 14.58 -15.91 -5.52
C CYS A 71 13.45 -16.73 -6.14
N LYS A 72 13.33 -16.73 -7.48
CA LYS A 72 12.44 -17.67 -8.21
C LYS A 72 12.86 -19.14 -8.04
N HIS A 73 14.10 -19.39 -7.59
CA HIS A 73 14.62 -20.70 -7.22
C HIS A 73 15.28 -20.60 -5.84
N PRO A 74 14.83 -21.36 -4.83
CA PRO A 74 15.57 -21.44 -3.58
C PRO A 74 16.99 -21.93 -3.88
N PRO A 75 18.02 -21.31 -3.30
CA PRO A 75 19.38 -21.78 -3.50
C PRO A 75 19.48 -23.23 -3.04
N SER A 76 19.82 -24.13 -3.95
CA SER A 76 20.05 -25.55 -3.69
C SER A 76 21.42 -25.76 -3.05
N HIS A 77 21.71 -25.05 -1.95
CA HIS A 77 22.99 -25.17 -1.29
C HIS A 77 22.81 -25.56 0.17
N GLU A 78 23.14 -26.82 0.42
CA GLU A 78 23.62 -27.24 1.74
C GLU A 78 24.83 -26.37 2.07
N ALA A 79 24.69 -25.53 3.11
CA ALA A 79 25.75 -24.69 3.62
C ALA A 79 26.82 -25.58 4.25
N SER A 80 27.79 -26.02 3.47
CA SER A 80 28.99 -26.65 4.00
C SER A 80 30.23 -25.95 3.47
N GLY A 81 30.81 -25.10 4.31
CA GLY A 81 32.21 -24.73 4.23
C GLY A 81 32.63 -23.64 3.24
N ARG A 82 31.71 -22.78 2.77
CA ARG A 82 32.06 -21.58 2.00
C ARG A 82 32.41 -20.41 2.91
N GLU A 83 33.39 -19.62 2.49
CA GLU A 83 33.67 -18.36 3.18
C GLU A 83 32.57 -17.32 2.89
N PRO A 84 32.25 -16.42 3.84
CA PRO A 84 31.22 -15.36 3.69
C PRO A 84 31.43 -14.49 2.44
N LEU A 85 32.66 -14.36 1.96
CA LEU A 85 33.02 -13.59 0.78
C LEU A 85 32.49 -14.22 -0.53
N ASP A 86 32.48 -15.56 -0.63
CA ASP A 86 32.02 -16.29 -1.81
C ASP A 86 30.50 -16.12 -1.96
N GLU A 87 29.73 -16.19 -0.86
CA GLU A 87 28.28 -15.96 -0.85
C GLU A 87 27.95 -14.51 -1.27
N LEU A 88 28.80 -13.54 -0.93
CA LEU A 88 28.61 -12.14 -1.33
C LEU A 88 28.81 -11.94 -2.84
N TYR A 89 29.82 -12.59 -3.41
CA TYR A 89 30.09 -12.51 -4.86
C TYR A 89 29.02 -13.23 -5.67
N ASP A 90 28.51 -14.37 -5.20
CA ASP A 90 27.41 -15.07 -5.83
C ASP A 90 26.14 -14.20 -5.84
N ALA A 91 25.78 -13.58 -4.71
CA ALA A 91 24.65 -12.67 -4.59
C ALA A 91 24.80 -11.44 -5.49
N LEU A 92 26.00 -10.87 -5.58
CA LEU A 92 26.28 -9.75 -6.47
C LEU A 92 26.12 -10.14 -7.94
N GLY A 93 26.59 -11.34 -8.30
CA GLY A 93 26.45 -11.90 -9.66
C GLY A 93 24.97 -12.08 -10.06
N GLU A 94 24.14 -12.55 -9.14
CA GLU A 94 22.69 -12.68 -9.37
C GLU A 94 22.02 -11.32 -9.58
N VAL A 95 22.35 -10.31 -8.76
CA VAL A 95 21.77 -8.95 -8.87
C VAL A 95 22.20 -8.27 -10.17
N LEU A 96 23.46 -8.43 -10.59
CA LEU A 96 23.98 -7.84 -11.83
C LEU A 96 23.47 -8.53 -13.10
N GLY A 97 23.00 -9.77 -12.99
CA GLY A 97 22.45 -10.56 -14.10
C GLY A 97 20.98 -10.30 -14.41
N VAL A 98 20.29 -9.44 -13.64
CA VAL A 98 18.89 -9.11 -13.88
C VAL A 98 18.77 -8.11 -15.01
N GLU A 99 18.08 -8.49 -16.11
CA GLU A 99 17.76 -7.58 -17.21
C GLU A 99 16.76 -6.51 -16.74
N GLU A 100 16.99 -5.25 -17.15
CA GLU A 100 16.07 -4.14 -16.89
C GLU A 100 14.74 -4.39 -17.62
N GLY A 101 13.70 -4.75 -16.87
CA GLY A 101 12.34 -4.90 -17.37
C GLY A 101 11.50 -3.61 -17.18
N THR A 102 10.40 -3.49 -17.93
CA THR A 102 9.43 -2.38 -17.79
C THR A 102 8.58 -2.48 -16.53
N GLY A 103 8.68 -3.57 -15.78
CA GLY A 103 7.95 -3.84 -14.55
C GLY A 103 8.87 -4.34 -13.44
N CYS A 104 8.45 -4.14 -12.20
CA CYS A 104 9.14 -4.64 -11.02
C CYS A 104 8.16 -5.38 -10.11
N TYR A 105 8.70 -6.27 -9.27
CA TYR A 105 7.94 -6.90 -8.20
C TYR A 105 8.28 -6.22 -6.88
N LYS A 106 7.25 -5.75 -6.17
CA LYS A 106 7.37 -5.23 -4.81
C LYS A 106 6.67 -6.17 -3.85
N SER A 107 7.24 -6.36 -2.68
CA SER A 107 6.63 -7.16 -1.62
C SER A 107 6.50 -6.34 -0.34
N TYR A 108 5.27 -6.22 0.13
CA TYR A 108 4.89 -5.48 1.32
C TYR A 108 4.61 -6.46 2.45
N LEU A 109 5.39 -6.36 3.53
CA LEU A 109 5.29 -7.26 4.68
C LEU A 109 4.14 -6.84 5.59
N LEU A 110 3.28 -7.80 5.94
CA LEU A 110 2.17 -7.61 6.85
C LEU A 110 2.56 -7.97 8.29
N PRO A 111 1.90 -7.40 9.31
CA PRO A 111 2.17 -7.73 10.72
C PRO A 111 1.94 -9.20 11.08
N CYS A 112 1.09 -9.91 10.32
CA CYS A 112 0.85 -11.34 10.48
C CYS A 112 2.02 -12.23 10.01
N GLY A 113 3.06 -11.65 9.40
CA GLY A 113 4.21 -12.36 8.84
C GLY A 113 4.07 -12.78 7.39
N GLU A 114 2.91 -12.58 6.78
CA GLU A 114 2.69 -12.77 5.34
C GLU A 114 3.18 -11.56 4.54
N ALA A 115 3.25 -11.69 3.22
CA ALA A 115 3.60 -10.60 2.30
C ALA A 115 2.53 -10.42 1.24
N VAL A 116 2.31 -9.17 0.81
CA VAL A 116 1.59 -8.81 -0.40
C VAL A 116 2.63 -8.57 -1.50
N SER A 117 2.64 -9.40 -2.52
CA SER A 117 3.56 -9.26 -3.67
C SER A 117 2.82 -8.69 -4.87
N LEU A 118 3.33 -7.63 -5.45
CA LEU A 118 2.71 -6.93 -6.57
C LEU A 118 3.67 -6.79 -7.73
N SER A 119 3.19 -7.04 -8.94
CA SER A 119 3.83 -6.59 -10.16
C SER A 119 3.38 -5.16 -10.44
N GLU A 120 4.31 -4.22 -10.50
CA GLU A 120 4.07 -2.80 -10.74
C GLU A 120 4.88 -2.29 -11.93
N SER A 121 4.48 -1.15 -12.50
CA SER A 121 5.29 -0.44 -13.48
C SER A 121 6.45 0.29 -12.79
N THR A 122 7.58 0.40 -13.47
CA THR A 122 8.69 1.27 -13.02
C THR A 122 8.44 2.74 -13.33
N ALA A 123 7.56 3.04 -14.29
CA ALA A 123 7.17 4.39 -14.66
C ALA A 123 5.87 4.80 -13.97
N VAL A 124 5.82 6.04 -13.47
CA VAL A 124 4.63 6.63 -12.81
C VAL A 124 3.43 6.68 -13.75
N ILE A 125 3.65 7.02 -15.01
CA ILE A 125 2.66 6.95 -16.08
C ILE A 125 3.09 5.86 -17.04
N SER A 126 2.28 4.84 -17.19
CA SER A 126 2.50 3.72 -18.09
C SER A 126 1.18 3.31 -18.72
N GLU A 127 1.21 2.97 -20.01
CA GLU A 127 0.02 2.56 -20.78
C GLU A 127 -1.15 3.56 -20.71
N GLY A 128 -0.85 4.86 -20.56
CA GLY A 128 -1.86 5.93 -20.49
C GLY A 128 -2.56 6.08 -19.14
N THR A 129 -2.08 5.42 -18.09
CA THR A 129 -2.67 5.45 -16.74
C THR A 129 -1.60 5.61 -15.66
N THR A 130 -2.03 6.08 -14.49
CA THR A 130 -1.24 6.12 -13.25
C THR A 130 -1.56 4.95 -12.32
N GLY A 131 -2.52 4.09 -12.67
CA GLY A 131 -3.01 2.99 -11.83
C GLY A 131 -2.10 1.75 -11.79
N LEU A 132 -0.95 1.76 -12.50
CA LEU A 132 0.00 0.63 -12.53
C LEU A 132 1.10 0.71 -11.46
N VAL A 133 0.99 1.63 -10.51
CA VAL A 133 1.86 1.79 -9.34
C VAL A 133 1.04 1.94 -8.07
N THR A 134 1.62 1.57 -6.92
CA THR A 134 1.02 1.82 -5.60
C THR A 134 1.30 3.26 -5.15
N TRP A 135 0.24 3.95 -4.68
CA TRP A 135 0.31 5.32 -4.17
C TRP A 135 0.26 5.35 -2.63
N GLU A 136 0.75 6.45 -2.03
CA GLU A 136 0.86 6.58 -0.58
C GLU A 136 -0.49 6.42 0.16
N ALA A 137 -1.58 6.98 -0.39
CA ALA A 137 -2.89 6.85 0.26
C ALA A 137 -3.40 5.40 0.26
N ALA A 138 -2.96 4.53 -0.65
CA ALA A 138 -3.28 3.10 -0.63
C ALA A 138 -2.56 2.38 0.52
N LEU A 139 -1.30 2.71 0.76
CA LEU A 139 -0.52 2.20 1.90
C LEU A 139 -1.12 2.67 3.23
N TYR A 140 -1.46 3.95 3.31
CA TYR A 140 -2.12 4.55 4.47
C TYR A 140 -3.48 3.91 4.77
N LEU A 141 -4.33 3.72 3.74
CA LEU A 141 -5.63 3.07 3.89
C LEU A 141 -5.49 1.61 4.32
N ALA A 142 -4.51 0.90 3.80
CA ALA A 142 -4.22 -0.47 4.21
C ALA A 142 -3.79 -0.53 5.69
N GLU A 143 -2.90 0.35 6.16
CA GLU A 143 -2.54 0.45 7.59
C GLU A 143 -3.77 0.70 8.45
N TRP A 144 -4.62 1.66 8.06
CA TRP A 144 -5.84 1.97 8.77
C TRP A 144 -6.82 0.78 8.82
N ALA A 145 -6.94 0.04 7.72
CA ALA A 145 -7.80 -1.15 7.66
C ALA A 145 -7.31 -2.25 8.62
N LEU A 146 -5.99 -2.43 8.75
CA LEU A 146 -5.38 -3.37 9.69
C LEU A 146 -5.66 -3.03 11.16
N GLU A 147 -5.88 -1.76 11.48
CA GLU A 147 -6.29 -1.31 12.82
C GLU A 147 -7.80 -1.38 13.03
N ASN A 148 -8.58 -1.37 11.94
CA ASN A 148 -10.04 -1.33 11.97
C ASN A 148 -10.67 -2.59 11.35
N ILE A 149 -10.12 -3.75 11.65
CA ILE A 149 -10.49 -5.06 11.09
C ILE A 149 -12.01 -5.29 11.15
N HIS A 150 -12.68 -4.87 12.23
CA HIS A 150 -14.11 -5.04 12.44
C HIS A 150 -15.00 -4.36 11.37
N LEU A 151 -14.46 -3.37 10.64
CA LEU A 151 -15.17 -2.71 9.54
C LEU A 151 -15.15 -3.52 8.23
N PHE A 152 -14.37 -4.59 8.20
CA PHE A 152 -14.18 -5.44 7.03
C PHE A 152 -14.60 -6.89 7.27
N THR A 153 -14.44 -7.40 8.50
CA THR A 153 -14.74 -8.79 8.85
C THR A 153 -16.19 -9.17 8.50
N ASP A 154 -16.36 -10.28 7.79
CA ASP A 154 -17.64 -10.84 7.35
C ASP A 154 -18.48 -9.88 6.46
N ARG A 155 -17.88 -8.81 5.94
CA ARG A 155 -18.56 -7.84 5.08
C ARG A 155 -18.23 -8.05 3.60
N THR A 156 -19.15 -7.62 2.74
CA THR A 156 -18.87 -7.40 1.32
C THR A 156 -18.21 -6.04 1.18
N VAL A 157 -16.98 -6.01 0.65
CA VAL A 157 -16.18 -4.79 0.45
C VAL A 157 -16.11 -4.48 -1.04
N LEU A 158 -16.33 -3.22 -1.41
CA LEU A 158 -16.06 -2.68 -2.75
C LEU A 158 -14.91 -1.67 -2.66
N GLU A 159 -13.88 -1.85 -3.46
CA GLU A 159 -12.80 -0.88 -3.61
C GLU A 159 -12.92 -0.17 -4.96
N LEU A 160 -12.98 1.15 -4.94
CA LEU A 160 -13.05 2.00 -6.13
C LEU A 160 -11.64 2.44 -6.52
N GLY A 161 -11.27 2.27 -7.80
CA GLY A 161 -9.94 2.62 -8.28
C GLY A 161 -8.85 1.79 -7.61
N SER A 162 -8.98 0.47 -7.63
CA SER A 162 -8.09 -0.46 -6.92
C SER A 162 -6.64 -0.45 -7.40
N GLY A 163 -6.37 0.11 -8.59
CA GLY A 163 -5.03 0.13 -9.17
C GLY A 163 -4.42 -1.27 -9.24
N VAL A 164 -3.19 -1.41 -8.73
CA VAL A 164 -2.49 -2.71 -8.69
C VAL A 164 -2.94 -3.63 -7.56
N GLY A 165 -3.83 -3.18 -6.64
CA GLY A 165 -4.53 -4.03 -5.68
C GLY A 165 -3.93 -4.11 -4.28
N LEU A 166 -2.98 -3.25 -3.90
CA LEU A 166 -2.31 -3.33 -2.58
C LEU A 166 -3.30 -3.39 -1.41
N THR A 167 -4.19 -2.39 -1.33
CA THR A 167 -5.11 -2.25 -0.19
C THR A 167 -5.99 -3.47 -0.05
N GLY A 168 -6.63 -3.87 -1.16
CA GLY A 168 -7.57 -4.99 -1.14
C GLY A 168 -6.91 -6.34 -0.84
N ILE A 169 -5.72 -6.59 -1.37
CA ILE A 169 -4.99 -7.82 -1.07
C ILE A 169 -4.59 -7.86 0.41
N ALA A 170 -4.14 -6.73 0.98
CA ALA A 170 -3.82 -6.63 2.41
C ALA A 170 -5.07 -6.87 3.29
N VAL A 171 -6.22 -6.28 2.93
CA VAL A 171 -7.50 -6.48 3.61
C VAL A 171 -7.95 -7.94 3.52
N CYS A 172 -7.88 -8.57 2.34
CA CYS A 172 -8.25 -9.96 2.16
C CYS A 172 -7.42 -10.91 3.03
N ARG A 173 -6.11 -10.64 3.19
CA ARG A 173 -5.20 -11.46 4.00
C ARG A 173 -5.37 -11.25 5.51
N SER A 174 -5.75 -10.05 5.94
CA SER A 174 -5.69 -9.68 7.36
C SER A 174 -7.03 -9.43 8.01
N CYS A 175 -8.07 -9.07 7.25
CA CYS A 175 -9.33 -8.59 7.81
C CYS A 175 -10.52 -9.53 7.59
N SER A 176 -10.33 -10.68 6.91
CA SER A 176 -11.35 -11.72 6.70
C SER A 176 -12.71 -11.22 6.18
N PRO A 177 -12.77 -10.44 5.07
CA PRO A 177 -14.05 -10.07 4.49
C PRO A 177 -14.78 -11.30 3.95
N SER A 178 -16.13 -11.27 3.88
CA SER A 178 -16.91 -12.36 3.25
C SER A 178 -16.72 -12.35 1.73
N SER A 179 -16.67 -11.16 1.13
CA SER A 179 -16.31 -10.96 -0.27
C SER A 179 -15.62 -9.63 -0.49
N TYR A 180 -14.75 -9.59 -1.50
CA TYR A 180 -14.02 -8.40 -1.88
C TYR A 180 -14.11 -8.16 -3.39
N VAL A 181 -14.60 -6.99 -3.77
CA VAL A 181 -14.75 -6.57 -5.15
C VAL A 181 -13.75 -5.46 -5.44
N PHE A 182 -12.68 -5.81 -6.14
CA PHE A 182 -11.76 -4.84 -6.72
C PHE A 182 -12.41 -4.19 -7.94
N SER A 183 -12.25 -2.89 -8.12
CA SER A 183 -12.76 -2.24 -9.33
C SER A 183 -11.84 -1.15 -9.86
N ASP A 184 -11.79 -1.05 -11.20
CA ASP A 184 -11.10 -0.01 -11.94
C ASP A 184 -11.77 0.16 -13.31
N CYS A 185 -11.50 1.26 -14.02
CA CYS A 185 -12.05 1.46 -15.37
C CYS A 185 -11.01 1.16 -16.48
N HIS A 186 -9.71 1.18 -16.17
CA HIS A 186 -8.67 1.03 -17.17
C HIS A 186 -8.32 -0.43 -17.42
N LEU A 187 -8.42 -0.89 -18.67
CA LEU A 187 -8.26 -2.32 -19.00
C LEU A 187 -6.87 -2.89 -18.65
N SER A 188 -5.80 -2.13 -18.86
CA SER A 188 -4.46 -2.60 -18.49
C SER A 188 -4.27 -2.69 -16.97
N VAL A 189 -4.90 -1.78 -16.21
CA VAL A 189 -4.93 -1.86 -14.74
C VAL A 189 -5.67 -3.11 -14.30
N LEU A 190 -6.86 -3.37 -14.85
CA LEU A 190 -7.65 -4.56 -14.53
C LEU A 190 -6.92 -5.87 -14.88
N HIS A 191 -6.13 -5.88 -15.96
CA HIS A 191 -5.30 -7.03 -16.30
C HIS A 191 -4.23 -7.25 -15.24
N ARG A 192 -3.46 -6.21 -14.93
CA ARG A 192 -2.40 -6.25 -13.90
C ARG A 192 -2.95 -6.62 -12.54
N LEU A 193 -4.11 -6.09 -12.18
CA LEU A 193 -4.80 -6.38 -10.93
C LEU A 193 -5.19 -7.86 -10.81
N ARG A 194 -5.71 -8.48 -11.88
CA ARG A 194 -6.00 -9.92 -11.90
C ARG A 194 -4.75 -10.76 -11.72
N ASP A 195 -3.65 -10.39 -12.39
CA ASP A 195 -2.37 -11.07 -12.23
C ASP A 195 -1.86 -10.95 -10.79
N ASN A 196 -2.01 -9.80 -10.15
CA ASN A 196 -1.62 -9.58 -8.76
C ASN A 196 -2.52 -10.34 -7.76
N VAL A 197 -3.82 -10.41 -7.99
CA VAL A 197 -4.76 -11.24 -7.21
C VAL A 197 -4.35 -12.71 -7.29
N GLN A 198 -4.04 -13.21 -8.49
CA GLN A 198 -3.56 -14.56 -8.72
C GLN A 198 -2.18 -14.81 -8.09
N LEU A 199 -1.24 -13.87 -8.24
CA LEU A 199 0.09 -13.94 -7.64
C LEU A 199 0.04 -14.12 -6.12
N ASN A 200 -0.98 -13.52 -5.48
CA ASN A 200 -1.24 -13.65 -4.05
C ASN A 200 -2.15 -14.82 -3.68
N GLY A 201 -2.53 -15.68 -4.63
CA GLY A 201 -3.34 -16.89 -4.40
C GLY A 201 -4.78 -16.62 -3.95
N LEU A 202 -5.35 -15.44 -4.29
CA LEU A 202 -6.69 -15.05 -3.89
C LEU A 202 -7.77 -15.43 -4.93
N ASP A 203 -7.38 -15.87 -6.12
CA ASP A 203 -8.26 -16.24 -7.24
C ASP A 203 -9.02 -17.56 -7.04
N ASN A 204 -8.48 -18.47 -6.22
CA ASN A 204 -9.00 -19.81 -5.98
C ASN A 204 -9.54 -20.05 -4.56
N GLN A 205 -9.68 -18.99 -3.76
CA GLN A 205 -10.17 -19.11 -2.38
C GLN A 205 -11.71 -19.03 -2.33
N ASN A 206 -12.31 -19.85 -1.48
CA ASN A 206 -13.74 -19.77 -1.21
C ASN A 206 -14.10 -18.65 -0.20
N SER A 207 -13.13 -18.20 0.58
CA SER A 207 -13.27 -17.10 1.54
C SER A 207 -11.92 -16.41 1.76
N PRO A 208 -11.84 -15.10 1.49
CA PRO A 208 -12.89 -14.26 0.91
C PRO A 208 -13.20 -14.65 -0.55
N ARG A 209 -14.45 -14.43 -0.98
CA ARG A 209 -14.76 -14.46 -2.41
C ARG A 209 -14.23 -13.19 -3.05
N VAL A 210 -13.30 -13.31 -3.98
CA VAL A 210 -12.66 -12.18 -4.66
C VAL A 210 -13.16 -12.08 -6.10
N SER A 211 -13.49 -10.86 -6.54
CA SER A 211 -13.74 -10.54 -7.96
C SER A 211 -13.03 -9.26 -8.38
N VAL A 212 -12.77 -9.14 -9.68
CA VAL A 212 -12.16 -7.95 -10.31
C VAL A 212 -13.12 -7.46 -11.39
N GLU A 213 -13.76 -6.33 -11.13
CA GLU A 213 -14.84 -5.77 -11.95
C GLU A 213 -14.37 -4.56 -12.74
N HIS A 214 -14.81 -4.47 -13.99
CA HIS A 214 -14.74 -3.21 -14.74
C HIS A 214 -15.86 -2.30 -14.27
N LEU A 215 -15.51 -1.16 -13.66
CA LEU A 215 -16.47 -0.22 -13.12
C LEU A 215 -16.11 1.20 -13.56
N ASP A 216 -16.80 1.66 -14.61
CA ASP A 216 -16.72 3.04 -15.04
C ASP A 216 -17.67 3.89 -14.19
N TRP A 217 -17.15 4.94 -13.58
CA TRP A 217 -17.91 5.79 -12.65
C TRP A 217 -19.03 6.56 -13.32
N GLU A 218 -18.93 6.84 -14.63
CA GLU A 218 -19.98 7.49 -15.41
C GLU A 218 -21.12 6.53 -15.75
N GLU A 219 -20.77 5.30 -16.10
CA GLU A 219 -21.71 4.33 -16.66
C GLU A 219 -22.36 3.41 -15.61
N VAL A 220 -21.75 3.26 -14.42
CA VAL A 220 -22.25 2.35 -13.40
C VAL A 220 -23.69 2.65 -12.98
N THR A 221 -24.50 1.61 -12.99
CA THR A 221 -25.91 1.68 -12.64
C THR A 221 -26.17 1.31 -11.18
N GLU A 222 -27.26 1.84 -10.60
CA GLU A 222 -27.68 1.43 -9.25
C GLU A 222 -27.98 -0.08 -9.16
N LYS A 223 -28.38 -0.70 -10.26
CA LYS A 223 -28.62 -2.14 -10.31
C LYS A 223 -27.31 -2.91 -10.05
N GLN A 224 -26.23 -2.56 -10.74
CA GLN A 224 -24.89 -3.15 -10.52
C GLN A 224 -24.41 -2.94 -9.09
N LEU A 225 -24.59 -1.74 -8.51
CA LEU A 225 -24.21 -1.46 -7.13
C LEU A 225 -25.02 -2.32 -6.12
N ARG A 226 -26.31 -2.51 -6.37
CA ARG A 226 -27.15 -3.41 -5.56
C ARG A 226 -26.77 -4.88 -5.71
N GLU A 227 -26.36 -5.32 -6.89
CA GLU A 227 -25.87 -6.68 -7.14
C GLU A 227 -24.54 -6.94 -6.42
N ILE A 228 -23.65 -5.96 -6.37
CA ILE A 228 -22.42 -6.02 -5.57
C ILE A 228 -22.79 -6.11 -4.07
N GLY A 229 -23.74 -5.31 -3.62
CA GLY A 229 -24.26 -5.36 -2.25
C GLY A 229 -23.21 -5.01 -1.20
N ALA A 230 -22.33 -4.07 -1.49
CA ALA A 230 -21.24 -3.67 -0.59
C ALA A 230 -21.78 -3.11 0.74
N ALA A 231 -21.26 -3.60 1.85
CA ALA A 231 -21.48 -3.06 3.19
C ALA A 231 -20.38 -2.06 3.59
N THR A 232 -19.21 -2.19 3.00
CA THR A 232 -18.09 -1.26 3.15
C THR A 232 -17.56 -0.89 1.77
N VAL A 233 -17.37 0.39 1.52
CA VAL A 233 -16.77 0.92 0.28
C VAL A 233 -15.53 1.73 0.63
N ILE A 234 -14.43 1.46 -0.04
CA ILE A 234 -13.17 2.16 0.17
C ILE A 234 -12.60 2.67 -1.14
N ALA A 235 -11.81 3.73 -1.06
CA ALA A 235 -11.06 4.26 -2.20
C ALA A 235 -9.77 4.96 -1.71
N ALA A 236 -8.68 4.81 -2.47
CA ALA A 236 -7.40 5.44 -2.18
C ALA A 236 -6.86 6.21 -3.38
N ASP A 237 -6.46 7.47 -3.17
CA ASP A 237 -5.87 8.35 -4.19
C ASP A 237 -6.72 8.52 -5.47
N VAL A 238 -8.05 8.52 -5.32
CA VAL A 238 -9.01 8.69 -6.44
C VAL A 238 -9.37 10.17 -6.70
N VAL A 239 -8.89 11.10 -5.88
CA VAL A 239 -9.19 12.55 -5.97
C VAL A 239 -7.93 13.30 -6.45
N TYR A 240 -7.54 13.09 -7.68
CA TYR A 240 -6.33 13.70 -8.26
C TYR A 240 -6.58 14.47 -9.56
N ASP A 241 -7.61 14.11 -10.32
CA ASP A 241 -7.95 14.71 -11.59
C ASP A 241 -9.25 15.53 -11.47
N PRO A 242 -9.21 16.84 -11.69
CA PRO A 242 -10.39 17.71 -11.61
C PRO A 242 -11.54 17.27 -12.53
N ASP A 243 -11.23 16.67 -13.68
CA ASP A 243 -12.24 16.33 -14.70
C ASP A 243 -13.12 15.15 -14.25
N ILE A 244 -12.59 14.24 -13.40
CA ILE A 244 -13.34 13.07 -12.93
C ILE A 244 -14.05 13.27 -11.59
N ILE A 245 -13.80 14.39 -10.87
CA ILE A 245 -14.42 14.63 -9.56
C ILE A 245 -15.95 14.58 -9.64
N GLY A 246 -16.54 15.19 -10.66
CA GLY A 246 -17.99 15.21 -10.84
C GLY A 246 -18.59 13.83 -10.99
N CYS A 247 -17.92 12.92 -11.70
CA CYS A 247 -18.34 11.54 -11.89
C CYS A 247 -18.19 10.74 -10.59
N LEU A 248 -17.07 10.93 -9.87
CA LEU A 248 -16.85 10.31 -8.57
C LEU A 248 -17.93 10.71 -7.56
N VAL A 249 -18.26 11.99 -7.43
CA VAL A 249 -19.29 12.48 -6.51
C VAL A 249 -20.67 11.93 -6.85
N LYS A 250 -21.03 11.84 -8.15
CA LYS A 250 -22.29 11.21 -8.59
C LYS A 250 -22.32 9.73 -8.22
N LEU A 251 -21.21 9.00 -8.41
CA LEU A 251 -21.10 7.61 -8.02
C LEU A 251 -21.27 7.44 -6.50
N LEU A 252 -20.55 8.22 -5.70
CA LEU A 252 -20.64 8.20 -4.23
C LEU A 252 -22.08 8.47 -3.76
N SER A 253 -22.79 9.40 -4.41
CA SER A 253 -24.21 9.68 -4.13
C SER A 253 -25.11 8.46 -4.45
N LYS A 254 -24.85 7.73 -5.54
CA LYS A 254 -25.56 6.48 -5.85
C LYS A 254 -25.28 5.41 -4.79
N ILE A 255 -24.00 5.23 -4.42
CA ILE A 255 -23.56 4.24 -3.43
C ILE A 255 -24.23 4.48 -2.08
N LEU A 256 -24.16 5.72 -1.55
CA LEU A 256 -24.74 6.07 -0.24
C LEU A 256 -26.28 5.92 -0.19
N ARG A 257 -26.95 5.99 -1.34
CA ARG A 257 -28.40 5.74 -1.46
C ARG A 257 -28.76 4.29 -1.76
N CYS A 258 -27.77 3.47 -2.16
CA CYS A 258 -27.97 2.05 -2.37
C CYS A 258 -27.89 1.31 -1.04
N SER A 259 -29.02 1.02 -0.45
CA SER A 259 -29.10 0.16 0.74
C SER A 259 -29.04 -1.31 0.32
N ALA A 260 -27.98 -2.01 0.71
CA ALA A 260 -27.97 -3.46 0.78
C ALA A 260 -28.45 -3.86 2.17
N ASN A 261 -29.38 -4.66 2.44
CA ASN A 261 -29.86 -5.07 3.78
C ASN A 261 -30.46 -3.96 4.68
N GLY A 262 -30.94 -2.86 4.10
CA GLY A 262 -31.69 -1.83 4.85
C GLY A 262 -30.82 -0.73 5.49
N SER A 263 -29.52 -0.78 5.35
CA SER A 263 -28.60 0.28 5.79
C SER A 263 -27.69 0.72 4.65
N PRO A 264 -27.34 2.02 4.55
CA PRO A 264 -26.33 2.48 3.60
C PRO A 264 -24.97 1.87 3.93
N PRO A 265 -24.07 1.70 2.93
CA PRO A 265 -22.73 1.23 3.18
C PRO A 265 -21.91 2.27 3.96
N ASP A 266 -20.92 1.81 4.72
CA ASP A 266 -19.86 2.67 5.24
C ASP A 266 -18.90 3.01 4.08
N VAL A 267 -18.64 4.29 3.84
CA VAL A 267 -17.79 4.76 2.74
C VAL A 267 -16.59 5.52 3.28
N TYR A 268 -15.38 5.08 2.94
CA TYR A 268 -14.12 5.68 3.38
C TYR A 268 -13.24 6.04 2.18
N ILE A 269 -12.72 7.25 2.16
CA ILE A 269 -11.82 7.73 1.10
C ILE A 269 -10.54 8.25 1.74
N SER A 270 -9.39 7.74 1.30
CA SER A 270 -8.06 8.23 1.64
C SER A 270 -7.46 8.97 0.44
N SER A 271 -6.97 10.18 0.64
CA SER A 271 -6.44 11.02 -0.43
C SER A 271 -5.13 11.68 -0.04
N THR A 272 -4.11 11.53 -0.87
CA THR A 272 -2.90 12.34 -0.77
C THR A 272 -3.17 13.72 -1.38
N ILE A 273 -3.13 14.76 -0.57
CA ILE A 273 -3.43 16.14 -1.00
C ILE A 273 -2.20 16.72 -1.71
N ARG A 274 -2.06 16.43 -3.02
CA ARG A 274 -0.99 16.98 -3.87
C ARG A 274 -1.36 18.35 -4.43
N ASN A 275 -2.65 18.56 -4.75
CA ASN A 275 -3.21 19.83 -5.17
C ASN A 275 -4.37 20.21 -4.25
N PRO A 276 -4.19 21.22 -3.36
CA PRO A 276 -5.23 21.66 -2.43
C PRO A 276 -6.52 22.16 -3.11
N ASP A 277 -6.41 22.78 -4.30
CA ASP A 277 -7.56 23.30 -5.03
C ASP A 277 -8.45 22.16 -5.56
N THR A 278 -7.83 21.10 -6.11
CA THR A 278 -8.53 19.89 -6.55
C THR A 278 -9.27 19.23 -5.39
N TYR A 279 -8.60 19.07 -4.24
CA TYR A 279 -9.20 18.48 -3.06
C TYR A 279 -10.32 19.35 -2.46
N SER A 280 -10.15 20.67 -2.41
CA SER A 280 -11.17 21.61 -1.98
C SER A 280 -12.40 21.57 -2.89
N SER A 281 -12.20 21.49 -4.22
CA SER A 281 -13.28 21.31 -5.18
C SER A 281 -14.08 20.04 -4.93
N PHE A 282 -13.39 18.93 -4.65
CA PHE A 282 -14.04 17.66 -4.31
C PHE A 282 -14.94 17.81 -3.06
N ARG A 283 -14.42 18.36 -1.97
CA ARG A 283 -15.20 18.57 -0.74
C ARG A 283 -16.43 19.46 -0.98
N HIS A 284 -16.26 20.55 -1.75
CA HIS A 284 -17.36 21.43 -2.09
C HIS A 284 -18.45 20.73 -2.93
N GLN A 285 -18.05 19.87 -3.88
CA GLN A 285 -18.99 19.09 -4.67
C GLN A 285 -19.73 18.02 -3.87
N LEU A 286 -19.08 17.40 -2.86
CA LEU A 286 -19.75 16.51 -1.91
C LEU A 286 -20.85 17.25 -1.16
N GLU A 287 -20.53 18.40 -0.54
CA GLU A 287 -21.48 19.22 0.21
C GLU A 287 -22.66 19.68 -0.68
N SER A 288 -22.35 20.15 -1.89
CA SER A 288 -23.37 20.57 -2.88
C SER A 288 -24.31 19.44 -3.31
N SER A 289 -23.84 18.19 -3.22
CA SER A 289 -24.63 16.98 -3.51
C SER A 289 -25.36 16.41 -2.30
N GLY A 290 -25.27 17.09 -1.14
CA GLY A 290 -25.88 16.68 0.12
C GLY A 290 -25.13 15.52 0.80
N ILE A 291 -23.88 15.27 0.44
CA ILE A 291 -23.02 14.28 1.08
C ILE A 291 -22.23 14.98 2.19
N GLN A 292 -22.39 14.52 3.41
CA GLN A 292 -21.61 14.95 4.55
C GLN A 292 -20.32 14.13 4.67
N HIS A 293 -19.31 14.69 5.32
CA HIS A 293 -18.05 13.99 5.56
C HIS A 293 -17.50 14.27 6.96
N GLU A 294 -16.83 13.28 7.51
CA GLU A 294 -16.09 13.37 8.77
C GLU A 294 -14.64 12.97 8.54
N VAL A 295 -13.70 13.77 9.04
CA VAL A 295 -12.27 13.46 8.96
C VAL A 295 -11.97 12.36 9.99
N MET A 296 -11.41 11.28 9.53
CA MET A 296 -11.06 10.11 10.34
C MET A 296 -9.65 10.27 10.93
N THR A 297 -9.47 9.72 12.13
CA THR A 297 -8.12 9.57 12.68
C THR A 297 -7.34 8.56 11.83
N GLY A 298 -6.14 8.95 11.42
CA GLY A 298 -5.26 8.10 10.64
C GLY A 298 -4.68 6.93 11.43
N PRO A 299 -3.98 6.01 10.74
CA PRO A 299 -3.32 4.88 11.37
C PRO A 299 -2.21 5.35 12.31
N VAL A 300 -2.11 4.68 13.44
CA VAL A 300 -1.08 4.92 14.47
C VAL A 300 0.12 3.99 14.23
N THR A 301 -0.15 2.75 13.81
CA THR A 301 0.86 1.74 13.55
C THR A 301 1.49 1.93 12.17
N HIS A 302 2.79 2.06 12.13
CA HIS A 302 3.54 2.17 10.89
C HIS A 302 3.92 0.76 10.40
N VAL A 303 3.23 0.27 9.38
CA VAL A 303 3.47 -1.05 8.78
C VAL A 303 4.31 -0.93 7.52
N PHE A 304 3.96 0.02 6.66
CA PHE A 304 4.59 0.18 5.35
C PHE A 304 5.55 1.37 5.32
N PHE A 305 6.48 1.30 4.37
CA PHE A 305 7.44 2.37 4.14
C PHE A 305 6.95 3.27 2.99
N TYR A 306 6.60 4.52 3.30
CA TYR A 306 6.22 5.56 2.35
C TYR A 306 6.48 6.96 2.93
N ASN A 307 6.36 8.02 2.12
CA ASN A 307 6.59 9.40 2.55
C ASN A 307 5.50 9.85 3.53
N ARG A 308 5.78 9.76 4.82
CA ARG A 308 4.85 10.16 5.89
C ARG A 308 4.74 11.67 6.09
N GLN A 309 5.56 12.47 5.38
CA GLN A 309 5.41 13.94 5.36
C GLN A 309 4.36 14.38 4.34
N ALA A 310 3.92 13.50 3.44
CA ALA A 310 2.80 13.76 2.56
C ALA A 310 1.54 14.00 3.37
N THR A 311 0.78 15.03 3.02
CA THR A 311 -0.51 15.29 3.65
C THR A 311 -1.52 14.31 3.11
N ILE A 312 -1.88 13.31 3.91
CA ILE A 312 -2.92 12.33 3.59
C ILE A 312 -4.11 12.59 4.51
N GLU A 313 -5.28 12.81 3.95
CA GLU A 313 -6.54 12.93 4.68
C GLU A 313 -7.45 11.75 4.37
N MET A 314 -8.05 11.20 5.40
CA MET A 314 -9.04 10.14 5.30
C MET A 314 -10.38 10.66 5.79
N ILE A 315 -11.43 10.46 5.00
CA ILE A 315 -12.78 10.89 5.33
C ILE A 315 -13.77 9.72 5.29
N LYS A 316 -14.74 9.74 6.20
CA LYS A 316 -15.95 8.93 6.13
C LYS A 316 -17.08 9.75 5.53
N LEU A 317 -17.82 9.16 4.58
CA LEU A 317 -18.96 9.82 3.91
C LEU A 317 -20.29 9.27 4.42
N TYR A 318 -21.30 10.17 4.50
CA TYR A 318 -22.67 9.81 4.86
C TYR A 318 -23.68 10.82 4.29
N ILE A 319 -24.98 10.48 4.30
CA ILE A 319 -26.09 11.33 3.87
C ILE A 319 -26.97 11.68 5.07
#